data_d7ebc2baf365c2f87e0de21e5a435873
#
_entry.id   d7ebc2baf365c2f87e0de21e5a435873
#
_cell.length_a   1.000
_cell.length_b   1.000
_cell.length_c   1.000
_cell.angle_alpha   90.00
_cell.angle_beta   90.00
_cell.angle_gamma   90.00
#
_symmetry.space_group_name_H-M   'P 1'
#
loop_
_entity.id
_entity.type
_entity.pdbx_description
1 polymer ?
#
loop_
_entity_poly.entity_id
_entity_poly.type
_entity_poly.pdbx_seq_one_letter_code
_entity_poly.pdbx_strand_id
1 'polypeptide(L)'
;MVKALYHGTFDPVHNGHVDIVSRSARLFEKVYVGIYEQPEKTALFSTQDRVSMFKESVEHLPNVEVQSFRGLAVNHAQKVGAMFILRGLRAGFDFETEFEMALMWRKLSPKIDVICMMSSLENQFIHSSRVKEVVKLGANVSDLVPQHVVKKLNENM
;
A
#
# COMPACT_ATOMS: atom_id res chain seq x y z
N MET A 1 -10.66 -12.42 -16.52
CA MET A 1 -10.64 -11.14 -15.81
C MET A 1 -9.41 -11.10 -14.88
N VAL A 2 -8.52 -10.15 -15.11
CA VAL A 2 -7.23 -10.10 -14.39
C VAL A 2 -7.34 -9.20 -13.18
N LYS A 3 -7.16 -9.80 -11.99
CA LYS A 3 -7.23 -9.11 -10.70
C LYS A 3 -5.87 -9.09 -10.03
N ALA A 4 -5.58 -8.03 -9.30
CA ALA A 4 -4.34 -7.86 -8.56
C ALA A 4 -4.61 -7.45 -7.10
N LEU A 5 -3.68 -7.82 -6.22
CA LEU A 5 -3.65 -7.40 -4.81
C LEU A 5 -2.44 -6.49 -4.57
N TYR A 6 -2.67 -5.29 -4.14
CA TYR A 6 -1.65 -4.40 -3.57
C TYR A 6 -1.79 -4.39 -2.06
N HIS A 7 -0.79 -4.89 -1.34
CA HIS A 7 -0.89 -5.01 0.11
C HIS A 7 0.23 -4.30 0.85
N GLY A 8 -0.05 -3.92 2.07
CA GLY A 8 0.92 -3.28 2.94
C GLY A 8 0.32 -2.83 4.27
N THR A 9 1.13 -2.20 5.10
CA THR A 9 0.69 -1.63 6.37
C THR A 9 -0.04 -0.30 6.15
N PHE A 10 0.50 0.56 5.27
CA PHE A 10 -0.05 1.87 4.92
C PHE A 10 -0.35 2.73 6.17
N ASP A 11 0.66 2.99 6.95
CA ASP A 11 0.57 3.69 8.25
C ASP A 11 1.41 4.99 8.29
N PRO A 12 0.91 6.07 7.63
CA PRO A 12 -0.30 6.16 6.81
C PRO A 12 -0.07 5.84 5.31
N VAL A 13 -1.15 5.85 4.54
CA VAL A 13 -1.10 5.96 3.08
C VAL A 13 -0.44 7.28 2.68
N HIS A 14 0.35 7.26 1.60
CA HIS A 14 0.99 8.45 1.04
C HIS A 14 0.85 8.49 -0.49
N ASN A 15 1.25 9.61 -1.11
CA ASN A 15 1.06 9.84 -2.54
C ASN A 15 1.71 8.77 -3.42
N GLY A 16 2.83 8.18 -2.99
CA GLY A 16 3.45 7.06 -3.70
C GLY A 16 2.59 5.80 -3.74
N HIS A 17 1.86 5.51 -2.67
CA HIS A 17 0.90 4.39 -2.66
C HIS A 17 -0.29 4.66 -3.60
N VAL A 18 -0.83 5.88 -3.55
CA VAL A 18 -1.95 6.28 -4.42
C VAL A 18 -1.55 6.24 -5.89
N ASP A 19 -0.32 6.67 -6.23
CA ASP A 19 0.22 6.61 -7.58
C ASP A 19 0.27 5.16 -8.11
N ILE A 20 0.83 4.23 -7.34
CA ILE A 20 0.89 2.81 -7.72
C ILE A 20 -0.52 2.26 -7.98
N VAL A 21 -1.47 2.50 -7.08
CA VAL A 21 -2.85 2.01 -7.23
C VAL A 21 -3.54 2.64 -8.44
N SER A 22 -3.39 3.95 -8.65
CA SER A 22 -3.99 4.66 -9.78
C SER A 22 -3.50 4.15 -11.14
N ARG A 23 -2.20 3.88 -11.24
CA ARG A 23 -1.62 3.28 -12.46
C ARG A 23 -2.04 1.83 -12.63
N SER A 24 -2.09 1.07 -11.54
CA SER A 24 -2.55 -0.33 -11.56
C SER A 24 -4.02 -0.45 -11.98
N ALA A 25 -4.87 0.49 -11.55
CA ALA A 25 -6.28 0.51 -11.91
C ALA A 25 -6.54 0.62 -13.43
N ARG A 26 -5.55 1.09 -14.20
CA ARG A 26 -5.61 1.13 -15.67
C ARG A 26 -5.21 -0.19 -16.34
N LEU A 27 -4.50 -1.05 -15.62
CA LEU A 27 -3.92 -2.29 -16.15
C LEU A 27 -4.76 -3.52 -15.77
N PHE A 28 -5.44 -3.46 -14.63
CA PHE A 28 -6.19 -4.58 -14.08
C PHE A 28 -7.68 -4.25 -14.04
N GLU A 29 -8.48 -5.27 -14.27
CA GLU A 29 -9.93 -5.14 -14.18
C GLU A 29 -10.41 -4.83 -12.76
N LYS A 30 -9.73 -5.39 -11.77
CA LYS A 30 -9.97 -5.11 -10.35
C LYS A 30 -8.64 -5.08 -9.59
N VAL A 31 -8.47 -4.06 -8.78
CA VAL A 31 -7.36 -3.94 -7.84
C VAL A 31 -7.90 -4.01 -6.42
N TYR A 32 -7.44 -4.98 -5.66
CA TYR A 32 -7.67 -5.04 -4.22
C TYR A 32 -6.51 -4.37 -3.49
N VAL A 33 -6.82 -3.49 -2.56
CA VAL A 33 -5.84 -2.94 -1.62
C VAL A 33 -6.03 -3.63 -0.29
N GLY A 34 -5.05 -4.43 0.11
CA GLY A 34 -5.06 -5.18 1.36
C GLY A 34 -4.30 -4.43 2.46
N ILE A 35 -5.01 -3.93 3.46
CA ILE A 35 -4.42 -3.32 4.65
C ILE A 35 -4.11 -4.42 5.66
N TYR A 36 -2.81 -4.66 5.92
CA TYR A 36 -2.41 -5.68 6.86
C TYR A 36 -2.78 -5.30 8.30
N GLU A 37 -3.53 -6.18 8.97
CA GLU A 37 -3.87 -6.02 10.37
C GLU A 37 -2.67 -6.40 11.23
N GLN A 38 -1.86 -5.41 11.60
CA GLN A 38 -0.76 -5.61 12.53
C GLN A 38 -1.24 -5.56 13.98
N PRO A 39 -0.53 -6.22 14.91
CA PRO A 39 -0.71 -5.99 16.33
C PRO A 39 -0.56 -4.50 16.64
N GLU A 40 -1.46 -3.96 17.43
CA GLU A 40 -1.65 -2.51 17.71
C GLU A 40 -0.40 -1.78 18.21
N LYS A 41 0.63 -2.50 18.64
CA LYS A 41 1.82 -1.90 19.29
C LYS A 41 2.81 -1.21 18.35
N THR A 42 2.66 -1.34 17.04
CA THR A 42 3.66 -0.84 16.07
C THR A 42 3.13 0.18 15.07
N ALA A 43 1.82 0.29 14.89
CA ALA A 43 1.19 1.24 13.99
C ALA A 43 0.73 2.50 14.73
N LEU A 44 0.85 3.67 14.08
CA LEU A 44 0.31 4.93 14.61
C LEU A 44 -1.21 4.94 14.54
N PHE A 45 -1.76 4.44 13.43
CA PHE A 45 -3.20 4.43 13.19
C PHE A 45 -3.78 3.02 13.35
N SER A 46 -5.01 2.96 13.86
CA SER A 46 -5.77 1.71 13.90
C SER A 46 -5.95 1.13 12.50
N THR A 47 -6.20 -0.17 12.40
CA THR A 47 -6.51 -0.80 11.11
C THR A 47 -7.70 -0.11 10.43
N GLN A 48 -8.71 0.25 11.20
CA GLN A 48 -9.91 0.90 10.68
C GLN A 48 -9.59 2.30 10.10
N ASP A 49 -8.77 3.10 10.79
CA ASP A 49 -8.33 4.40 10.28
C ASP A 49 -7.51 4.27 9.00
N ARG A 50 -6.59 3.29 8.94
CA ARG A 50 -5.78 3.04 7.74
C ARG A 50 -6.63 2.62 6.54
N VAL A 51 -7.62 1.76 6.76
CA VAL A 51 -8.61 1.39 5.73
C VAL A 51 -9.41 2.60 5.27
N SER A 52 -9.91 3.42 6.20
CA SER A 52 -10.69 4.63 5.88
C SER A 52 -9.87 5.64 5.07
N MET A 53 -8.65 5.94 5.53
CA MET A 53 -7.75 6.87 4.82
C MET A 53 -7.42 6.38 3.40
N PHE A 54 -7.17 5.08 3.23
CA PHE A 54 -6.87 4.56 1.90
C PHE A 54 -8.10 4.57 1.00
N LYS A 55 -9.29 4.20 1.51
CA LYS A 55 -10.55 4.28 0.76
C LYS A 55 -10.81 5.68 0.22
N GLU A 56 -10.70 6.69 1.07
CA GLU A 56 -10.89 8.09 0.68
C GLU A 56 -9.86 8.52 -0.38
N SER A 57 -8.61 8.07 -0.25
CA SER A 57 -7.55 8.39 -1.22
C SER A 57 -7.81 7.84 -2.64
N VAL A 58 -8.61 6.79 -2.78
CA VAL A 58 -8.86 6.09 -4.05
C VAL A 58 -10.33 6.02 -4.44
N GLU A 59 -11.21 6.79 -3.79
CA GLU A 59 -12.67 6.78 -4.03
C GLU A 59 -13.06 7.09 -5.48
N HIS A 60 -12.20 7.82 -6.20
CA HIS A 60 -12.37 8.14 -7.61
C HIS A 60 -12.04 6.98 -8.58
N LEU A 61 -11.56 5.84 -8.06
CA LEU A 61 -11.18 4.67 -8.86
C LEU A 61 -12.22 3.55 -8.68
N PRO A 62 -13.17 3.37 -9.62
CA PRO A 62 -14.33 2.49 -9.44
C PRO A 62 -13.98 1.00 -9.38
N ASN A 63 -12.82 0.62 -9.91
CA ASN A 63 -12.33 -0.76 -9.92
C ASN A 63 -11.31 -1.06 -8.80
N VAL A 64 -11.18 -0.17 -7.81
CA VAL A 64 -10.34 -0.38 -6.63
C VAL A 64 -11.21 -0.70 -5.42
N GLU A 65 -10.81 -1.70 -4.64
CA GLU A 65 -11.49 -2.09 -3.41
C GLU A 65 -10.48 -2.21 -2.27
N VAL A 66 -10.74 -1.51 -1.17
CA VAL A 66 -9.87 -1.48 0.00
C VAL A 66 -10.49 -2.30 1.13
N GLN A 67 -9.72 -3.23 1.68
CA GLN A 67 -10.14 -4.09 2.79
C GLN A 67 -8.95 -4.45 3.69
N SER A 68 -9.22 -4.78 4.94
CA SER A 68 -8.19 -5.32 5.82
C SER A 68 -8.04 -6.84 5.66
N PHE A 69 -6.88 -7.37 6.03
CA PHE A 69 -6.64 -8.81 6.06
C PHE A 69 -5.64 -9.20 7.14
N ARG A 70 -5.70 -10.47 7.53
CA ARG A 70 -4.74 -11.14 8.43
C ARG A 70 -4.06 -12.30 7.73
N GLY A 71 -2.89 -12.65 8.20
CA GLY A 71 -2.15 -13.82 7.73
C GLY A 71 -1.36 -13.53 6.45
N LEU A 72 -1.13 -14.55 5.65
CA LEU A 72 -0.28 -14.46 4.47
C LEU A 72 -0.95 -13.72 3.32
N ALA A 73 -0.21 -12.81 2.69
CA ALA A 73 -0.70 -12.06 1.53
C ALA A 73 -1.15 -12.97 0.38
N VAL A 74 -0.44 -14.08 0.14
CA VAL A 74 -0.82 -15.06 -0.89
C VAL A 74 -2.17 -15.71 -0.60
N ASN A 75 -2.49 -16.00 0.65
CA ASN A 75 -3.79 -16.56 1.02
C ASN A 75 -4.91 -15.54 0.81
N HIS A 76 -4.63 -14.27 1.11
CA HIS A 76 -5.59 -13.19 0.86
C HIS A 76 -5.78 -12.96 -0.65
N ALA A 77 -4.70 -12.98 -1.44
CA ALA A 77 -4.78 -12.91 -2.90
C ALA A 77 -5.66 -14.02 -3.47
N GLN A 78 -5.48 -15.27 -3.03
CA GLN A 78 -6.33 -16.40 -3.43
C GLN A 78 -7.79 -16.19 -3.06
N LYS A 79 -8.06 -15.71 -1.83
CA LYS A 79 -9.42 -15.45 -1.34
C LYS A 79 -10.18 -14.44 -2.20
N VAL A 80 -9.51 -13.38 -2.67
CA VAL A 80 -10.13 -12.37 -3.52
C VAL A 80 -10.05 -12.69 -5.01
N GLY A 81 -9.42 -13.81 -5.37
CA GLY A 81 -9.24 -14.25 -6.74
C GLY A 81 -8.22 -13.42 -7.52
N ALA A 82 -7.26 -12.79 -6.84
CA ALA A 82 -6.16 -12.08 -7.46
C ALA A 82 -5.09 -13.07 -7.92
N MET A 83 -4.63 -12.91 -9.16
CA MET A 83 -3.55 -13.71 -9.75
C MET A 83 -2.18 -13.06 -9.56
N PHE A 84 -2.16 -11.77 -9.24
CA PHE A 84 -0.93 -10.99 -9.09
C PHE A 84 -0.90 -10.26 -7.75
N ILE A 85 0.28 -10.24 -7.13
CA ILE A 85 0.60 -9.33 -6.04
C ILE A 85 1.40 -8.17 -6.62
N LEU A 86 0.94 -6.94 -6.35
CA LEU A 86 1.61 -5.71 -6.79
C LEU A 86 2.54 -5.21 -5.70
N ARG A 87 3.73 -4.80 -6.11
CA ARG A 87 4.71 -4.14 -5.24
C ARG A 87 5.22 -2.87 -5.89
N GLY A 88 5.34 -1.81 -5.09
CA GLY A 88 5.99 -0.56 -5.51
C GLY A 88 7.48 -0.63 -5.27
N LEU A 89 8.29 -0.24 -6.26
CA LEU A 89 9.74 -0.10 -6.12
C LEU A 89 10.10 1.38 -6.04
N ARG A 90 10.86 1.74 -5.01
CA ARG A 90 11.46 3.07 -4.84
C ARG A 90 12.96 2.99 -5.10
N ALA A 91 13.63 4.14 -5.10
CA ALA A 91 15.08 4.18 -5.12
C ALA A 91 15.69 3.50 -3.88
N GLY A 92 16.77 2.76 -4.04
CA GLY A 92 17.47 2.04 -2.98
C GLY A 92 17.30 0.53 -3.03
N PHE A 93 17.20 -0.11 -1.87
CA PHE A 93 17.24 -1.58 -1.72
C PHE A 93 15.86 -2.28 -1.85
N ASP A 94 14.83 -1.59 -2.33
CA ASP A 94 13.49 -2.20 -2.44
C ASP A 94 13.49 -3.42 -3.36
N PHE A 95 14.29 -3.41 -4.44
CA PHE A 95 14.31 -4.50 -5.42
C PHE A 95 14.75 -5.83 -4.80
N GLU A 96 15.85 -5.87 -4.06
CA GLU A 96 16.37 -7.11 -3.46
C GLU A 96 15.35 -7.70 -2.48
N THR A 97 14.79 -6.85 -1.61
CA THR A 97 13.79 -7.28 -0.63
C THR A 97 12.52 -7.81 -1.31
N GLU A 98 12.02 -7.10 -2.32
CA GLU A 98 10.82 -7.53 -3.05
C GLU A 98 11.08 -8.79 -3.88
N PHE A 99 12.26 -8.94 -4.45
CA PHE A 99 12.65 -10.13 -5.20
C PHE A 99 12.69 -11.38 -4.30
N GLU A 100 13.30 -11.32 -3.13
CA GLU A 100 13.32 -12.41 -2.16
C GLU A 100 11.90 -12.79 -1.72
N MET A 101 11.07 -11.81 -1.41
CA MET A 101 9.67 -12.06 -1.04
C MET A 101 8.85 -12.65 -2.18
N ALA A 102 9.08 -12.21 -3.41
CA ALA A 102 8.40 -12.75 -4.59
C ALA A 102 8.71 -14.24 -4.78
N LEU A 103 9.97 -14.65 -4.61
CA LEU A 103 10.36 -16.07 -4.65
C LEU A 103 9.67 -16.88 -3.55
N MET A 104 9.58 -16.34 -2.33
CA MET A 104 8.89 -16.99 -1.21
C MET A 104 7.40 -17.14 -1.48
N TRP A 105 6.72 -16.08 -1.93
CA TRP A 105 5.29 -16.15 -2.26
C TRP A 105 5.00 -17.12 -3.39
N ARG A 106 5.84 -17.16 -4.41
CA ARG A 106 5.71 -18.11 -5.52
C ARG A 106 5.90 -19.55 -5.06
N LYS A 107 6.80 -19.80 -4.10
CA LYS A 107 6.96 -21.12 -3.47
C LYS A 107 5.73 -21.52 -2.69
N LEU A 108 5.13 -20.59 -1.92
CA LEU A 108 3.93 -20.86 -1.12
C LEU A 108 2.66 -20.99 -1.96
N SER A 109 2.59 -20.26 -3.07
CA SER A 109 1.43 -20.26 -3.97
C SER A 109 1.86 -20.13 -5.43
N PRO A 110 2.15 -21.25 -6.14
CA PRO A 110 2.65 -21.22 -7.51
C PRO A 110 1.71 -20.57 -8.56
N LYS A 111 0.45 -20.35 -8.21
CA LYS A 111 -0.56 -19.70 -9.06
C LYS A 111 -0.55 -18.18 -8.96
N ILE A 112 0.17 -17.62 -8.01
CA ILE A 112 0.27 -16.18 -7.81
C ILE A 112 1.65 -15.72 -8.25
N ASP A 113 1.69 -14.69 -9.08
CA ASP A 113 2.93 -14.04 -9.49
C ASP A 113 3.03 -12.63 -8.91
N VAL A 114 4.22 -12.03 -9.00
CA VAL A 114 4.49 -10.70 -8.44
C VAL A 114 4.84 -9.74 -9.57
N ILE A 115 4.18 -8.59 -9.57
CA ILE A 115 4.47 -7.50 -10.49
C ILE A 115 5.00 -6.32 -9.69
N CYS A 116 6.22 -5.91 -9.99
CA CYS A 116 6.84 -4.72 -9.40
C CYS A 116 6.64 -3.52 -10.33
N MET A 117 6.17 -2.42 -9.76
CA MET A 117 5.98 -1.15 -10.45
C MET A 117 6.93 -0.11 -9.87
N MET A 118 7.69 0.54 -10.73
CA MET A 118 8.52 1.67 -10.30
C MET A 118 7.66 2.84 -9.84
N SER A 119 7.97 3.39 -8.67
CA SER A 119 7.37 4.63 -8.20
C SER A 119 7.69 5.78 -9.16
N SER A 120 6.76 6.73 -9.30
CA SER A 120 7.04 7.96 -10.06
C SER A 120 8.19 8.74 -9.41
N LEU A 121 8.89 9.54 -10.22
CA LEU A 121 10.10 10.25 -9.77
C LEU A 121 9.87 11.09 -8.51
N GLU A 122 8.75 11.79 -8.45
CA GLU A 122 8.37 12.66 -7.34
C GLU A 122 8.03 11.88 -6.04
N ASN A 123 7.76 10.58 -6.14
CA ASN A 123 7.33 9.75 -5.00
C ASN A 123 8.39 8.75 -4.52
N GLN A 124 9.56 8.68 -5.17
CA GLN A 124 10.56 7.64 -4.89
C GLN A 124 11.18 7.71 -3.50
N PHE A 125 11.17 8.86 -2.86
CA PHE A 125 11.73 9.06 -1.53
C PHE A 125 10.72 8.97 -0.40
N ILE A 126 9.42 8.83 -0.71
CA ILE A 126 8.35 8.87 0.31
C ILE A 126 8.26 7.51 1.01
N HIS A 127 8.42 7.54 2.34
CA HIS A 127 8.23 6.41 3.24
C HIS A 127 7.29 6.80 4.37
N SER A 128 6.31 5.95 4.70
CA SER A 128 5.36 6.23 5.79
C SER A 128 6.05 6.50 7.13
N SER A 129 7.15 5.78 7.42
CA SER A 129 7.94 6.01 8.64
C SER A 129 8.59 7.39 8.65
N ARG A 130 9.12 7.85 7.53
CA ARG A 130 9.74 9.17 7.39
C ARG A 130 8.70 10.29 7.47
N VAL A 131 7.54 10.09 6.85
CA VAL A 131 6.41 11.04 6.98
C VAL A 131 6.06 11.23 8.46
N LYS A 132 5.90 10.15 9.22
CA LYS A 132 5.62 10.23 10.66
C LYS A 132 6.73 10.92 11.44
N GLU A 133 7.99 10.62 11.13
CA GLU A 133 9.16 11.21 11.78
C GLU A 133 9.17 12.73 11.61
N VAL A 134 9.03 13.24 10.40
CA VAL A 134 9.11 14.69 10.14
C VAL A 134 7.89 15.46 10.66
N VAL A 135 6.69 14.85 10.65
CA VAL A 135 5.49 15.46 11.24
C VAL A 135 5.66 15.65 12.74
N LYS A 136 6.23 14.68 13.47
CA LYS A 136 6.55 14.82 14.89
C LYS A 136 7.48 16.00 15.19
N LEU A 137 8.29 16.38 14.21
CA LEU A 137 9.22 17.51 14.30
C LEU A 137 8.61 18.82 13.76
N GLY A 138 7.30 18.84 13.44
CA GLY A 138 6.57 20.03 13.01
C GLY A 138 6.66 20.33 11.50
N ALA A 139 7.13 19.38 10.67
CA ALA A 139 7.20 19.60 9.24
C ALA A 139 5.82 19.53 8.58
N ASN A 140 5.63 20.34 7.53
CA ASN A 140 4.48 20.25 6.65
C ASN A 140 4.70 19.11 5.63
N VAL A 141 3.73 18.21 5.51
CA VAL A 141 3.76 17.05 4.61
C VAL A 141 2.61 17.06 3.58
N SER A 142 2.01 18.23 3.34
CA SER A 142 0.85 18.37 2.46
C SER A 142 1.10 18.00 1.00
N ASP A 143 2.34 17.98 0.57
CA ASP A 143 2.80 17.54 -0.76
C ASP A 143 3.16 16.04 -0.82
N LEU A 144 3.24 15.36 0.33
CA LEU A 144 3.65 13.96 0.43
C LEU A 144 2.48 13.00 0.64
N VAL A 145 1.40 13.48 1.24
CA VAL A 145 0.21 12.67 1.56
C VAL A 145 -1.08 13.39 1.17
N PRO A 146 -2.19 12.65 0.94
CA PRO A 146 -3.50 13.28 0.70
C PRO A 146 -3.94 14.18 1.86
N GLN A 147 -4.72 15.22 1.56
CA GLN A 147 -5.13 16.26 2.53
C GLN A 147 -5.83 15.70 3.77
N HIS A 148 -6.71 14.72 3.62
CA HIS A 148 -7.38 14.08 4.76
C HIS A 148 -6.40 13.31 5.65
N VAL A 149 -5.29 12.80 5.08
CA VAL A 149 -4.20 12.16 5.85
C VAL A 149 -3.39 13.19 6.62
N VAL A 150 -3.13 14.37 6.04
CA VAL A 150 -2.49 15.50 6.77
C VAL A 150 -3.29 15.83 8.03
N LYS A 151 -4.61 15.97 7.89
CA LYS A 151 -5.50 16.25 9.01
C LYS A 151 -5.39 15.18 10.10
N LYS A 152 -5.46 13.91 9.72
CA LYS A 152 -5.34 12.78 10.65
C LYS A 152 -3.97 12.73 11.35
N LEU A 153 -2.89 13.03 10.64
CA LEU A 153 -1.55 13.10 11.23
C LEU A 153 -1.48 14.19 12.29
N ASN A 154 -2.00 15.39 12.02
CA ASN A 154 -2.01 16.51 12.96
C ASN A 154 -2.88 16.26 14.19
N GLU A 155 -3.94 15.45 14.08
CA GLU A 155 -4.81 15.08 15.22
C GLU A 155 -4.16 14.03 16.14
N ASN A 156 -3.17 13.25 15.65
CA ASN A 156 -2.59 12.11 16.36
C ASN A 156 -1.11 12.29 16.74
N MET A 157 -0.53 13.43 16.47
CA MET A 157 0.85 13.81 16.80
C MET A 157 0.89 15.01 17.74
#